data_b154b2f55ae67e7c4be24983a594bcfb
#
_entry.id   b154b2f55ae67e7c4be24983a594bcfb
#
_cell.length_a   1.000
_cell.length_b   1.000
_cell.length_c   1.000
_cell.angle_alpha   90.00
_cell.angle_beta   90.00
_cell.angle_gamma   90.00
#
_symmetry.space_group_name_H-M   'P 1'
#
loop_
_entity.id
_entity.type
_entity.pdbx_description
1 polymer ?
#
loop_
_entity_poly.entity_id
_entity_poly.type
_entity_poly.pdbx_seq_one_letter_code
_entity_poly.pdbx_strand_id
1 'polypeptide(L)'
;MPLLRAARDAALLPLLCAAAVAHAQAQADAPAPACKGTVYLTFDTGSQSQAELIADTLRRHRIKATFFLANEKTVRGDWSLDPTWANYWKARVAEGHAFGSHTFDHVYFQRDLPDGRIAVKPQFGAHAGRTQTWTQTQYCDELRRVDTRFAALTGRHLDPVFRTPGGHSSPHILAAAKACGYRHAGWAPADFSGDETSSATYPNAVLLKRLLDNLKDGDIFMAHMGIWSRKDPWMPANLEPLIAGLEHKGFCFATLREHPDYRMGR
;
A
#
# COMPACT_ATOMS: atom_id res chain seq x y z
N MET A 1 73.87 -32.75 36.93
CA MET A 1 73.57 -31.98 38.16
C MET A 1 73.33 -30.53 37.76
N PRO A 2 72.45 -29.83 38.31
CA PRO A 2 71.02 -30.11 38.71
C PRO A 2 70.00 -29.08 38.13
N LEU A 3 68.82 -29.52 38.10
CA LEU A 3 67.64 -29.06 38.88
C LEU A 3 66.94 -27.76 38.40
N LEU A 4 65.73 -27.91 37.88
CA LEU A 4 64.39 -27.65 38.50
C LEU A 4 64.00 -26.22 38.67
N ARG A 5 62.89 -25.80 38.07
CA ARG A 5 61.51 -25.64 38.58
C ARG A 5 60.71 -24.89 37.54
N ALA A 6 59.70 -25.46 36.97
CA ALA A 6 58.36 -25.69 37.48
C ALA A 6 57.46 -24.41 37.48
N ALA A 7 56.64 -24.36 36.53
CA ALA A 7 55.18 -24.35 36.58
C ALA A 7 54.48 -23.38 37.52
N ARG A 8 53.45 -22.86 37.00
CA ARG A 8 52.16 -22.29 37.44
C ARG A 8 51.99 -20.87 36.95
N ASP A 9 51.14 -20.77 35.97
CA ASP A 9 49.93 -20.02 36.12
C ASP A 9 49.05 -20.30 34.91
N ALA A 10 48.13 -21.23 35.14
CA ALA A 10 47.04 -21.51 34.24
C ALA A 10 45.73 -21.06 34.91
N ALA A 11 44.82 -20.58 34.10
CA ALA A 11 43.41 -20.54 34.39
C ALA A 11 42.86 -19.40 35.26
N LEU A 12 42.49 -18.29 34.59
CA LEU A 12 41.39 -17.43 35.03
C LEU A 12 40.90 -16.56 33.88
N LEU A 13 40.36 -17.18 32.81
CA LEU A 13 39.63 -16.44 31.75
C LEU A 13 38.64 -17.34 30.99
N PRO A 14 37.55 -17.80 31.60
CA PRO A 14 36.34 -18.01 30.76
C PRO A 14 35.02 -17.50 31.37
N LEU A 15 34.98 -16.81 32.52
CA LEU A 15 33.67 -16.45 33.12
C LEU A 15 33.05 -15.14 32.61
N LEU A 16 33.81 -14.26 31.99
CA LEU A 16 33.28 -12.96 31.55
C LEU A 16 32.56 -13.01 30.20
N CYS A 17 32.84 -13.98 29.34
CA CYS A 17 32.15 -14.08 28.03
C CYS A 17 30.76 -14.71 28.12
N ALA A 18 30.48 -15.56 29.09
CA ALA A 18 29.18 -16.23 29.20
C ALA A 18 28.06 -15.27 29.68
N ALA A 19 28.36 -14.30 30.51
CA ALA A 19 27.38 -13.31 30.99
C ALA A 19 26.95 -12.33 29.91
N ALA A 20 27.84 -11.92 29.00
CA ALA A 20 27.51 -10.99 27.91
C ALA A 20 26.61 -11.62 26.85
N VAL A 21 26.81 -12.92 26.55
CA VAL A 21 25.97 -13.65 25.59
C VAL A 21 24.56 -13.89 26.12
N ALA A 22 24.42 -14.18 27.42
CA ALA A 22 23.11 -14.37 28.06
C ALA A 22 22.29 -13.07 28.10
N HIS A 23 22.92 -11.91 28.29
CA HIS A 23 22.22 -10.62 28.24
C HIS A 23 21.78 -10.23 26.83
N ALA A 24 22.56 -10.57 25.79
CA ALA A 24 22.18 -10.32 24.40
C ALA A 24 21.00 -11.22 23.95
N GLN A 25 20.93 -12.46 24.39
CA GLN A 25 19.83 -13.38 24.10
C GLN A 25 18.54 -12.99 24.85
N ALA A 26 18.63 -12.54 26.08
CA ALA A 26 17.46 -12.09 26.86
C ALA A 26 16.79 -10.84 26.28
N GLN A 27 17.52 -10.00 25.53
CA GLN A 27 16.95 -8.86 24.80
C GLN A 27 16.29 -9.24 23.48
N ALA A 28 16.68 -10.37 22.87
CA ALA A 28 16.09 -10.85 21.62
C ALA A 28 14.72 -11.54 21.83
N ASP A 29 14.41 -12.01 23.03
CA ASP A 29 13.17 -12.73 23.37
C ASP A 29 12.09 -11.87 24.03
N ALA A 30 12.31 -10.55 24.17
CA ALA A 30 11.26 -9.66 24.64
C ALA A 30 10.16 -9.56 23.56
N PRO A 31 8.88 -9.88 23.88
CA PRO A 31 7.81 -9.73 22.92
C PRO A 31 7.76 -8.28 22.44
N ALA A 32 7.64 -8.09 21.13
CA ALA A 32 7.47 -6.75 20.57
C ALA A 32 6.31 -6.04 21.30
N PRO A 33 6.45 -4.75 21.62
CA PRO A 33 5.40 -4.03 22.34
C PRO A 33 4.08 -4.17 21.56
N ALA A 34 3.00 -4.46 22.29
CA ALA A 34 1.68 -4.61 21.69
C ALA A 34 1.28 -3.31 20.99
N CYS A 35 0.76 -3.41 19.77
CA CYS A 35 0.28 -2.27 19.01
C CYS A 35 -0.90 -1.62 19.73
N LYS A 36 -0.93 -0.30 19.83
CA LYS A 36 -2.10 0.46 20.29
C LYS A 36 -3.25 0.46 19.27
N GLY A 37 -2.93 0.19 18.02
CA GLY A 37 -3.86 0.12 16.91
C GLY A 37 -3.13 -0.21 15.62
N THR A 38 -3.88 -0.44 14.54
CA THR A 38 -3.35 -0.76 13.21
C THR A 38 -3.85 0.26 12.20
N VAL A 39 -2.95 0.84 11.42
CA VAL A 39 -3.27 1.67 10.25
C VAL A 39 -2.94 0.89 8.98
N TYR A 40 -3.85 0.93 8.02
CA TYR A 40 -3.72 0.21 6.75
C TYR A 40 -3.25 1.18 5.67
N LEU A 41 -1.95 1.16 5.35
CA LEU A 41 -1.41 2.01 4.29
C LEU A 41 -1.84 1.48 2.92
N THR A 42 -2.47 2.33 2.11
CA THR A 42 -2.88 1.97 0.76
C THR A 42 -2.42 3.01 -0.26
N PHE A 43 -2.03 2.53 -1.44
CA PHE A 43 -1.52 3.35 -2.53
C PHE A 43 -2.22 2.99 -3.82
N ASP A 44 -2.84 3.98 -4.45
CA ASP A 44 -3.38 3.84 -5.79
C ASP A 44 -2.25 4.10 -6.81
N THR A 45 -2.30 3.45 -7.98
CA THR A 45 -1.43 3.81 -9.10
C THR A 45 -1.59 5.30 -9.44
N GLY A 46 -0.78 5.79 -10.34
CA GLY A 46 -0.76 7.16 -10.79
C GLY A 46 0.40 7.32 -11.77
N SER A 47 1.14 8.42 -11.69
CA SER A 47 2.31 8.65 -12.54
C SER A 47 3.50 7.71 -12.26
N GLN A 48 3.45 6.93 -11.19
CA GLN A 48 4.51 6.04 -10.68
C GLN A 48 5.83 6.77 -10.36
N SER A 49 5.85 8.09 -10.33
CA SER A 49 7.06 8.90 -10.08
C SER A 49 7.65 8.67 -8.69
N GLN A 50 6.86 8.14 -7.75
CA GLN A 50 7.27 7.89 -6.36
C GLN A 50 7.33 6.39 -6.02
N ALA A 51 7.17 5.52 -7.01
CA ALA A 51 7.06 4.07 -6.82
C ALA A 51 8.26 3.48 -6.05
N GLU A 52 9.48 3.81 -6.46
CA GLU A 52 10.70 3.31 -5.81
C GLU A 52 10.88 3.89 -4.40
N LEU A 53 10.59 5.18 -4.20
CA LEU A 53 10.66 5.81 -2.89
C LEU A 53 9.70 5.14 -1.90
N ILE A 54 8.46 4.89 -2.32
CA ILE A 54 7.46 4.19 -1.50
C ILE A 54 7.98 2.79 -1.14
N ALA A 55 8.45 2.04 -2.14
CA ALA A 55 8.99 0.70 -1.94
C ALA A 55 10.15 0.66 -0.94
N ASP A 56 11.10 1.57 -1.09
CA ASP A 56 12.26 1.66 -0.21
C ASP A 56 11.88 2.04 1.22
N THR A 57 10.95 2.99 1.37
CA THR A 57 10.45 3.41 2.68
C THR A 57 9.74 2.25 3.38
N LEU A 58 8.81 1.58 2.71
CA LEU A 58 8.09 0.43 3.28
C LEU A 58 9.05 -0.70 3.70
N ARG A 59 10.09 -0.95 2.89
CA ARG A 59 11.11 -1.98 3.19
C ARG A 59 11.95 -1.61 4.41
N ARG A 60 12.41 -0.35 4.54
CA ARG A 60 13.17 0.11 5.71
C ARG A 60 12.39 -0.06 7.01
N HIS A 61 11.11 0.25 7.01
CA HIS A 61 10.22 0.09 8.15
C HIS A 61 9.62 -1.32 8.28
N ARG A 62 9.91 -2.24 7.34
CA ARG A 62 9.35 -3.60 7.29
C ARG A 62 7.82 -3.62 7.28
N ILE A 63 7.21 -2.64 6.64
CA ILE A 63 5.78 -2.45 6.51
C ILE A 63 5.27 -3.11 5.24
N LYS A 64 4.13 -3.80 5.35
CA LYS A 64 3.35 -4.27 4.21
C LYS A 64 2.17 -3.32 3.98
N ALA A 65 1.90 -3.02 2.72
CA ALA A 65 0.83 -2.13 2.30
C ALA A 65 -0.08 -2.80 1.27
N THR A 66 -1.18 -2.15 0.91
CA THR A 66 -2.05 -2.59 -0.18
C THR A 66 -1.96 -1.62 -1.35
N PHE A 67 -1.79 -2.13 -2.56
CA PHE A 67 -1.73 -1.35 -3.79
C PHE A 67 -3.00 -1.59 -4.62
N PHE A 68 -3.66 -0.51 -5.06
CA PHE A 68 -4.79 -0.58 -5.98
C PHE A 68 -4.31 -0.19 -7.37
N LEU A 69 -4.47 -1.10 -8.32
CA LEU A 69 -3.81 -1.04 -9.62
C LEU A 69 -4.78 -0.66 -10.73
N ALA A 70 -4.43 0.36 -11.51
CA ALA A 70 -4.96 0.68 -12.82
C ALA A 70 -3.82 0.73 -13.85
N ASN A 71 -4.11 0.60 -15.14
CA ASN A 71 -3.10 0.69 -16.19
C ASN A 71 -2.91 2.15 -16.63
N GLU A 72 -2.22 2.92 -15.82
CA GLU A 72 -2.04 4.36 -15.97
C GLU A 72 -0.73 4.72 -16.67
N LYS A 73 -0.72 5.85 -17.35
CA LYS A 73 0.49 6.41 -17.96
C LYS A 73 1.50 6.78 -16.90
N THR A 74 2.76 6.36 -17.08
CA THR A 74 3.82 6.63 -16.11
C THR A 74 4.77 7.74 -16.59
N VAL A 75 5.58 8.26 -15.67
CA VAL A 75 6.65 9.24 -16.01
C VAL A 75 7.73 8.68 -16.93
N ARG A 76 7.81 7.34 -17.06
CA ARG A 76 8.74 6.67 -18.00
C ARG A 76 8.20 6.64 -19.42
N GLY A 77 6.95 7.07 -19.66
CA GLY A 77 6.30 7.05 -20.96
C GLY A 77 5.63 5.71 -21.30
N ASP A 78 5.74 4.71 -20.44
CA ASP A 78 5.06 3.42 -20.49
C ASP A 78 3.77 3.42 -19.64
N TRP A 79 3.21 2.24 -19.38
CA TRP A 79 2.03 2.06 -18.55
C TRP A 79 2.36 1.26 -17.29
N SER A 80 1.70 1.57 -16.19
CA SER A 80 1.97 0.97 -14.87
C SER A 80 1.86 -0.57 -14.82
N LEU A 81 1.14 -1.17 -15.76
CA LEU A 81 1.01 -2.62 -15.92
C LEU A 81 1.67 -3.15 -17.20
N ASP A 82 2.62 -2.41 -17.78
CA ASP A 82 3.45 -2.91 -18.87
C ASP A 82 4.51 -3.90 -18.39
N PRO A 83 5.06 -4.76 -19.28
CA PRO A 83 6.13 -5.69 -18.93
C PRO A 83 7.37 -5.02 -18.33
N THR A 84 7.62 -3.75 -18.60
CA THR A 84 8.70 -2.94 -18.03
C THR A 84 8.58 -2.78 -16.49
N TRP A 85 7.37 -2.92 -15.93
CA TRP A 85 7.10 -2.89 -14.51
C TRP A 85 7.04 -4.26 -13.85
N ALA A 86 7.21 -5.35 -14.61
CA ALA A 86 7.07 -6.72 -14.09
C ALA A 86 8.01 -6.99 -12.89
N ASN A 87 9.27 -6.57 -12.97
CA ASN A 87 10.23 -6.77 -11.89
C ASN A 87 9.85 -5.98 -10.63
N TYR A 88 9.36 -4.76 -10.80
CA TYR A 88 8.86 -3.94 -9.69
C TYR A 88 7.71 -4.66 -8.96
N TRP A 89 6.68 -5.10 -9.69
CA TRP A 89 5.53 -5.78 -9.09
C TRP A 89 5.87 -7.13 -8.49
N LYS A 90 6.75 -7.93 -9.13
CA LYS A 90 7.26 -9.20 -8.57
C LYS A 90 7.95 -8.98 -7.23
N ALA A 91 8.76 -7.93 -7.10
CA ALA A 91 9.41 -7.60 -5.85
C ALA A 91 8.39 -7.25 -4.75
N ARG A 92 7.37 -6.44 -5.07
CA ARG A 92 6.28 -6.11 -4.13
C ARG A 92 5.50 -7.35 -3.70
N VAL A 93 5.24 -8.29 -4.63
CA VAL A 93 4.62 -9.60 -4.32
C VAL A 93 5.50 -10.39 -3.35
N ALA A 94 6.81 -10.49 -3.62
CA ALA A 94 7.76 -11.22 -2.77
C ALA A 94 7.89 -10.61 -1.36
N GLU A 95 7.75 -9.30 -1.24
CA GLU A 95 7.74 -8.58 0.04
C GLU A 95 6.43 -8.79 0.83
N GLY A 96 5.42 -9.41 0.22
CA GLY A 96 4.16 -9.77 0.89
C GLY A 96 3.10 -8.69 0.92
N HIS A 97 3.21 -7.66 0.07
CA HIS A 97 2.16 -6.66 -0.12
C HIS A 97 0.86 -7.27 -0.66
N ALA A 98 -0.26 -6.59 -0.43
CA ALA A 98 -1.58 -6.90 -0.97
C ALA A 98 -1.85 -6.05 -2.23
N PHE A 99 -2.74 -6.56 -3.11
CA PHE A 99 -3.04 -5.89 -4.37
C PHE A 99 -4.54 -5.98 -4.66
N GLY A 100 -5.14 -4.86 -5.05
CA GLY A 100 -6.53 -4.78 -5.47
C GLY A 100 -6.68 -4.12 -6.84
N SER A 101 -7.88 -4.15 -7.40
CA SER A 101 -8.19 -3.49 -8.66
C SER A 101 -8.59 -2.03 -8.45
N HIS A 102 -8.06 -1.14 -9.29
CA HIS A 102 -8.49 0.26 -9.39
C HIS A 102 -9.18 0.55 -10.74
N THR A 103 -9.78 -0.48 -11.35
CA THR A 103 -10.23 -0.54 -12.74
C THR A 103 -9.07 -0.37 -13.75
N PHE A 104 -9.11 -1.09 -14.86
CA PHE A 104 -7.96 -1.15 -15.77
C PHE A 104 -7.69 0.21 -16.44
N ASP A 105 -8.73 0.82 -17.02
CA ASP A 105 -8.61 2.10 -17.71
C ASP A 105 -8.88 3.31 -16.79
N HIS A 106 -8.73 3.13 -15.45
CA HIS A 106 -8.99 4.13 -14.41
C HIS A 106 -10.34 4.81 -14.62
N VAL A 107 -11.42 4.03 -14.43
CA VAL A 107 -12.77 4.37 -14.88
C VAL A 107 -13.54 5.12 -13.81
N TYR A 108 -13.81 6.40 -14.05
CA TYR A 108 -14.69 7.20 -13.18
C TYR A 108 -16.15 6.78 -13.35
N PHE A 109 -16.78 6.36 -12.26
CA PHE A 109 -18.23 6.24 -12.18
C PHE A 109 -18.86 7.63 -12.23
N GLN A 110 -19.91 7.80 -13.05
CA GLN A 110 -20.61 9.07 -13.20
C GLN A 110 -22.00 9.03 -12.54
N ARG A 111 -22.83 8.06 -12.89
CA ARG A 111 -24.17 7.87 -12.34
C ARG A 111 -24.77 6.51 -12.73
N ASP A 112 -25.75 6.10 -11.98
CA ASP A 112 -26.65 5.01 -12.36
C ASP A 112 -27.64 5.48 -13.43
N LEU A 113 -28.09 4.55 -14.30
CA LEU A 113 -29.10 4.78 -15.33
C LEU A 113 -30.37 4.01 -15.00
N PRO A 114 -31.57 4.52 -15.45
CA PRO A 114 -32.85 3.92 -15.11
C PRO A 114 -33.03 2.45 -15.57
N ASP A 115 -32.28 2.04 -16.59
CA ASP A 115 -32.31 0.70 -17.18
C ASP A 115 -31.33 -0.29 -16.51
N GLY A 116 -30.76 0.07 -15.35
CA GLY A 116 -29.83 -0.77 -14.61
C GLY A 116 -28.40 -0.76 -15.17
N ARG A 117 -28.13 0.02 -16.19
CA ARG A 117 -26.77 0.30 -16.66
C ARG A 117 -26.12 1.43 -15.86
N ILE A 118 -24.85 1.69 -16.11
CA ILE A 118 -24.10 2.78 -15.47
C ILE A 118 -23.44 3.68 -16.51
N ALA A 119 -23.43 4.97 -16.26
CA ALA A 119 -22.61 5.92 -17.00
C ALA A 119 -21.21 5.98 -16.35
N VAL A 120 -20.18 5.80 -17.16
CA VAL A 120 -18.78 5.81 -16.73
C VAL A 120 -17.93 6.64 -17.68
N LYS A 121 -16.75 7.07 -17.21
CA LYS A 121 -15.79 7.82 -18.02
C LYS A 121 -14.38 7.26 -17.80
N PRO A 122 -13.89 6.38 -18.68
CA PRO A 122 -12.50 5.92 -18.63
C PRO A 122 -11.53 7.08 -18.80
N GLN A 123 -10.47 7.09 -18.02
CA GLN A 123 -9.41 8.09 -18.15
C GLN A 123 -8.39 7.68 -19.22
N PHE A 124 -8.20 6.37 -19.41
CA PHE A 124 -7.25 5.80 -20.34
C PHE A 124 -7.93 4.82 -21.31
N GLY A 125 -7.16 4.20 -22.18
CA GLY A 125 -7.64 3.21 -23.14
C GLY A 125 -8.37 3.81 -24.35
N ALA A 126 -9.02 2.94 -25.13
CA ALA A 126 -9.66 3.31 -26.39
C ALA A 126 -10.81 4.33 -26.25
N HIS A 127 -11.40 4.42 -25.05
CA HIS A 127 -12.53 5.32 -24.78
C HIS A 127 -12.15 6.48 -23.83
N ALA A 128 -10.86 6.77 -23.71
CA ALA A 128 -10.36 7.83 -22.82
C ALA A 128 -11.11 9.16 -22.98
N GLY A 129 -11.54 9.72 -21.85
CA GLY A 129 -12.20 11.01 -21.78
C GLY A 129 -13.66 11.03 -22.28
N ARG A 130 -14.20 9.92 -22.81
CA ARG A 130 -15.57 9.83 -23.35
C ARG A 130 -16.50 9.09 -22.39
N THR A 131 -17.67 9.67 -22.14
CA THR A 131 -18.70 8.96 -21.36
C THR A 131 -19.18 7.73 -22.11
N GLN A 132 -19.21 6.60 -21.43
CA GLN A 132 -19.68 5.31 -21.90
C GLN A 132 -20.88 4.87 -21.06
N THR A 133 -21.72 4.02 -21.64
CA THR A 133 -22.80 3.34 -20.93
C THR A 133 -22.45 1.86 -20.83
N TRP A 134 -22.27 1.36 -19.61
CA TRP A 134 -21.85 0.00 -19.34
C TRP A 134 -22.91 -0.80 -18.60
N THR A 135 -22.91 -2.10 -18.87
CA THR A 135 -23.59 -3.10 -18.03
C THR A 135 -22.75 -3.41 -16.81
N GLN A 136 -23.34 -4.07 -15.83
CA GLN A 136 -22.61 -4.58 -14.67
C GLN A 136 -21.49 -5.57 -15.09
N THR A 137 -21.77 -6.41 -16.09
CA THR A 137 -20.77 -7.36 -16.62
C THR A 137 -19.55 -6.63 -17.16
N GLN A 138 -19.75 -5.57 -17.95
CA GLN A 138 -18.63 -4.78 -18.49
C GLN A 138 -17.81 -4.13 -17.38
N TYR A 139 -18.45 -3.67 -16.30
CA TYR A 139 -17.72 -3.15 -15.15
C TYR A 139 -16.93 -4.26 -14.43
N CYS A 140 -17.50 -5.43 -14.26
CA CYS A 140 -16.80 -6.59 -13.71
C CYS A 140 -15.60 -7.02 -14.57
N ASP A 141 -15.76 -7.00 -15.89
CA ASP A 141 -14.67 -7.34 -16.82
C ASP A 141 -13.53 -6.33 -16.70
N GLU A 142 -13.84 -5.08 -16.49
CA GLU A 142 -12.85 -4.03 -16.26
C GLU A 142 -12.05 -4.26 -14.98
N LEU A 143 -12.68 -4.70 -13.90
CA LEU A 143 -11.99 -5.11 -12.67
C LEU A 143 -11.08 -6.33 -12.90
N ARG A 144 -11.57 -7.34 -13.63
CA ARG A 144 -10.83 -8.57 -13.93
C ARG A 144 -9.66 -8.36 -14.90
N ARG A 145 -9.75 -7.37 -15.79
CA ARG A 145 -8.63 -7.02 -16.69
C ARG A 145 -7.36 -6.68 -15.91
N VAL A 146 -7.49 -6.00 -14.76
CA VAL A 146 -6.35 -5.71 -13.87
C VAL A 146 -5.76 -7.01 -13.34
N ASP A 147 -6.60 -7.91 -12.81
CA ASP A 147 -6.17 -9.20 -12.28
C ASP A 147 -5.45 -10.04 -13.34
N THR A 148 -6.05 -10.15 -14.53
CA THR A 148 -5.46 -10.89 -15.65
C THR A 148 -4.08 -10.33 -16.03
N ARG A 149 -3.97 -9.00 -16.12
CA ARG A 149 -2.70 -8.37 -16.47
C ARG A 149 -1.66 -8.52 -15.38
N PHE A 150 -2.05 -8.33 -14.13
CA PHE A 150 -1.16 -8.49 -12.99
C PHE A 150 -0.66 -9.93 -12.84
N ALA A 151 -1.55 -10.91 -13.01
CA ALA A 151 -1.20 -12.32 -13.01
C ALA A 151 -0.20 -12.68 -14.12
N ALA A 152 -0.39 -12.14 -15.33
CA ALA A 152 0.56 -12.32 -16.43
C ALA A 152 1.94 -11.73 -16.13
N LEU A 153 2.01 -10.61 -15.38
CA LEU A 153 3.28 -9.97 -15.03
C LEU A 153 4.00 -10.68 -13.87
N THR A 154 3.25 -11.18 -12.88
CA THR A 154 3.81 -11.57 -11.58
C THR A 154 3.64 -13.05 -11.26
N GLY A 155 2.73 -13.75 -11.92
CA GLY A 155 2.30 -15.11 -11.57
C GLY A 155 1.32 -15.14 -10.38
N ARG A 156 0.85 -13.98 -9.87
CA ARG A 156 -0.04 -13.89 -8.73
C ARG A 156 -1.32 -13.14 -9.07
N HIS A 157 -2.46 -13.64 -8.61
CA HIS A 157 -3.75 -12.96 -8.69
C HIS A 157 -3.89 -11.85 -7.64
N LEU A 158 -4.75 -10.88 -7.91
CA LEU A 158 -5.13 -9.84 -6.96
C LEU A 158 -5.91 -10.43 -5.78
N ASP A 159 -5.90 -9.73 -4.68
CA ASP A 159 -6.86 -9.94 -3.61
C ASP A 159 -8.25 -9.44 -4.08
N PRO A 160 -9.36 -10.03 -3.60
CA PRO A 160 -10.69 -9.71 -4.10
C PRO A 160 -11.23 -8.39 -3.52
N VAL A 161 -10.42 -7.35 -3.65
CA VAL A 161 -10.74 -5.97 -3.25
C VAL A 161 -10.58 -5.04 -4.43
N PHE A 162 -11.37 -3.98 -4.46
CA PHE A 162 -11.23 -2.92 -5.45
C PHE A 162 -11.47 -1.55 -4.82
N ARG A 163 -11.00 -0.52 -5.49
CA ARG A 163 -11.26 0.87 -5.16
C ARG A 163 -11.80 1.58 -6.38
N THR A 164 -12.85 2.40 -6.22
CA THR A 164 -13.39 3.19 -7.31
C THR A 164 -12.50 4.40 -7.56
N PRO A 165 -12.08 4.68 -8.81
CA PRO A 165 -11.36 5.90 -9.16
C PRO A 165 -12.08 7.16 -8.72
N GLY A 166 -11.34 8.09 -8.09
CA GLY A 166 -11.88 9.34 -7.54
C GLY A 166 -12.84 9.16 -6.37
N GLY A 167 -12.99 7.96 -5.81
CA GLY A 167 -13.89 7.67 -4.70
C GLY A 167 -15.38 7.71 -5.04
N HIS A 168 -15.75 7.94 -6.31
CA HIS A 168 -17.15 8.04 -6.73
C HIS A 168 -17.79 6.65 -6.88
N SER A 169 -18.86 6.40 -6.14
CA SER A 169 -19.58 5.13 -6.18
C SER A 169 -21.07 5.31 -5.94
N SER A 170 -21.85 4.25 -6.17
CA SER A 170 -23.26 4.14 -5.78
C SER A 170 -23.50 2.76 -5.16
N PRO A 171 -24.60 2.58 -4.42
CA PRO A 171 -24.99 1.25 -3.94
C PRO A 171 -25.10 0.21 -5.08
N HIS A 172 -25.52 0.64 -6.27
CA HIS A 172 -25.67 -0.22 -7.44
C HIS A 172 -24.32 -0.73 -7.96
N ILE A 173 -23.34 0.17 -8.18
CA ILE A 173 -22.01 -0.24 -8.67
C ILE A 173 -21.26 -1.09 -7.63
N LEU A 174 -21.45 -0.80 -6.33
CA LEU A 174 -20.84 -1.60 -5.26
C LEU A 174 -21.46 -3.00 -5.18
N ALA A 175 -22.79 -3.12 -5.36
CA ALA A 175 -23.47 -4.40 -5.44
C ALA A 175 -23.02 -5.20 -6.67
N ALA A 176 -22.85 -4.55 -7.82
CA ALA A 176 -22.33 -5.15 -9.04
C ALA A 176 -20.93 -5.73 -8.84
N ALA A 177 -20.02 -4.95 -8.29
CA ALA A 177 -18.65 -5.41 -7.99
C ALA A 177 -18.64 -6.57 -6.99
N LYS A 178 -19.48 -6.52 -5.95
CA LYS A 178 -19.64 -7.61 -4.98
C LYS A 178 -20.15 -8.90 -5.65
N ALA A 179 -21.10 -8.80 -6.58
CA ALA A 179 -21.62 -9.96 -7.33
C ALA A 179 -20.56 -10.63 -8.20
N CYS A 180 -19.54 -9.90 -8.64
CA CYS A 180 -18.39 -10.46 -9.36
C CYS A 180 -17.16 -10.74 -8.47
N GLY A 181 -17.35 -10.76 -7.14
CA GLY A 181 -16.35 -11.23 -6.18
C GLY A 181 -15.44 -10.15 -5.59
N TYR A 182 -15.67 -8.86 -5.86
CA TYR A 182 -14.84 -7.79 -5.34
C TYR A 182 -15.52 -7.04 -4.20
N ARG A 183 -14.77 -6.73 -3.15
CA ARG A 183 -15.19 -5.84 -2.05
C ARG A 183 -14.61 -4.47 -2.24
N HIS A 184 -15.42 -3.44 -2.10
CA HIS A 184 -14.95 -2.05 -2.19
C HIS A 184 -14.19 -1.63 -0.94
N ALA A 185 -12.97 -1.13 -1.12
CA ALA A 185 -12.16 -0.55 -0.07
C ALA A 185 -12.00 0.97 -0.31
N GLY A 186 -12.84 1.74 0.37
CA GLY A 186 -12.76 3.20 0.38
C GLY A 186 -11.77 3.70 1.42
N TRP A 187 -11.88 4.98 1.74
CA TRP A 187 -11.16 5.67 2.81
C TRP A 187 -12.08 6.75 3.39
N ALA A 188 -11.81 7.17 4.62
CA ALA A 188 -12.47 8.35 5.18
C ALA A 188 -11.77 9.64 4.71
N PRO A 189 -12.47 10.79 4.64
CA PRO A 189 -11.83 12.06 4.24
C PRO A 189 -10.62 12.46 5.09
N ALA A 190 -10.60 12.06 6.37
CA ALA A 190 -9.48 12.31 7.28
C ALA A 190 -8.23 11.48 6.93
N ASP A 191 -8.40 10.35 6.26
CA ASP A 191 -7.36 9.35 5.96
C ASP A 191 -6.71 9.58 4.60
N PHE A 192 -7.25 10.50 3.81
CA PHE A 192 -6.70 10.88 2.51
C PHE A 192 -5.43 11.72 2.71
N SER A 193 -4.34 11.35 2.05
CA SER A 193 -3.06 12.07 2.11
C SER A 193 -3.16 13.54 1.67
N GLY A 194 -4.05 13.83 0.73
CA GLY A 194 -4.16 15.12 0.06
C GLY A 194 -3.08 15.34 -1.01
N ASP A 195 -2.42 14.27 -1.44
CA ASP A 195 -1.30 14.30 -2.37
C ASP A 195 -1.63 14.79 -3.78
N GLU A 196 -2.90 14.80 -4.17
CA GLU A 196 -3.38 15.37 -5.45
C GLU A 196 -3.92 16.81 -5.31
N THR A 197 -3.98 17.35 -4.09
CA THR A 197 -4.43 18.73 -3.86
C THR A 197 -3.33 19.74 -4.18
N SER A 198 -3.71 21.00 -4.43
CA SER A 198 -2.76 22.06 -4.70
C SER A 198 -1.80 22.28 -3.52
N SER A 199 -0.50 22.22 -3.75
CA SER A 199 0.52 22.49 -2.72
C SER A 199 0.51 23.94 -2.22
N ALA A 200 0.01 24.88 -3.01
CA ALA A 200 -0.16 26.27 -2.61
C ALA A 200 -1.28 26.44 -1.56
N THR A 201 -2.36 25.65 -1.68
CA THR A 201 -3.50 25.69 -0.76
C THR A 201 -3.29 24.73 0.43
N TYR A 202 -2.68 23.58 0.17
CA TYR A 202 -2.45 22.52 1.15
C TYR A 202 -0.97 22.14 1.19
N PRO A 203 -0.12 22.90 1.91
CA PRO A 203 1.29 22.58 2.08
C PRO A 203 1.51 21.21 2.70
N ASN A 204 2.59 20.52 2.34
CA ASN A 204 2.91 19.17 2.83
C ASN A 204 2.89 19.08 4.36
N ALA A 205 3.45 20.08 5.07
CA ALA A 205 3.47 20.09 6.53
C ALA A 205 2.06 20.12 7.16
N VAL A 206 1.11 20.85 6.53
CA VAL A 206 -0.30 20.91 6.99
C VAL A 206 -0.97 19.58 6.80
N LEU A 207 -0.75 18.92 5.64
CA LEU A 207 -1.31 17.61 5.36
C LEU A 207 -0.76 16.54 6.30
N LEU A 208 0.57 16.55 6.55
CA LEU A 208 1.21 15.63 7.49
C LEU A 208 0.64 15.79 8.91
N LYS A 209 0.56 17.04 9.38
CA LYS A 209 0.01 17.31 10.72
C LYS A 209 -1.43 16.79 10.84
N ARG A 210 -2.27 17.05 9.84
CA ARG A 210 -3.66 16.57 9.81
C ARG A 210 -3.73 15.05 9.93
N LEU A 211 -2.93 14.32 9.17
CA LEU A 211 -2.90 12.85 9.21
C LEU A 211 -2.43 12.33 10.57
N LEU A 212 -1.35 12.90 11.10
CA LEU A 212 -0.86 12.51 12.43
C LEU A 212 -1.86 12.80 13.54
N ASP A 213 -2.67 13.85 13.42
CA ASP A 213 -3.67 14.20 14.43
C ASP A 213 -4.94 13.33 14.36
N ASN A 214 -5.29 12.82 13.18
CA ASN A 214 -6.61 12.20 12.96
C ASN A 214 -6.58 10.69 12.72
N LEU A 215 -5.47 10.13 12.20
CA LEU A 215 -5.39 8.68 11.97
C LEU A 215 -5.47 7.91 13.28
N LYS A 216 -6.31 6.88 13.29
CA LYS A 216 -6.63 6.02 14.45
C LYS A 216 -6.67 4.55 14.05
N ASP A 217 -6.91 3.69 15.03
CA ASP A 217 -7.03 2.24 14.82
C ASP A 217 -8.14 1.89 13.81
N GLY A 218 -7.80 1.05 12.86
CA GLY A 218 -8.68 0.59 11.79
C GLY A 218 -8.70 1.48 10.55
N ASP A 219 -8.05 2.64 10.56
CA ASP A 219 -8.12 3.58 9.44
C ASP A 219 -7.35 3.09 8.21
N ILE A 220 -7.91 3.40 7.03
CA ILE A 220 -7.34 3.08 5.73
C ILE A 220 -6.78 4.36 5.12
N PHE A 221 -5.49 4.59 5.31
CA PHE A 221 -4.76 5.69 4.67
C PHE A 221 -4.71 5.51 3.15
N MET A 222 -4.99 6.57 2.40
CA MET A 222 -4.95 6.58 0.94
C MET A 222 -4.00 7.66 0.41
N ALA A 223 -3.15 7.25 -0.53
CA ALA A 223 -2.28 8.11 -1.32
C ALA A 223 -2.02 7.47 -2.70
N HIS A 224 -1.30 8.18 -3.57
CA HIS A 224 -0.97 7.71 -4.92
C HIS A 224 0.54 7.44 -5.07
N MET A 225 0.89 6.59 -6.02
CA MET A 225 2.30 6.30 -6.36
C MET A 225 2.94 7.41 -7.22
N GLY A 226 2.44 8.62 -7.07
CA GLY A 226 2.86 9.84 -7.74
C GLY A 226 1.74 10.51 -8.53
N ILE A 227 1.68 11.82 -8.46
CA ILE A 227 0.67 12.69 -9.07
C ILE A 227 1.32 13.62 -10.08
N TRP A 228 0.65 13.81 -11.23
CA TRP A 228 1.13 14.70 -12.28
C TRP A 228 1.03 16.19 -11.94
N SER A 229 -0.04 16.58 -11.26
CA SER A 229 -0.41 17.99 -11.07
C SER A 229 0.27 18.65 -9.88
N ARG A 230 0.73 17.89 -8.88
CA ARG A 230 1.32 18.45 -7.66
C ARG A 230 2.79 18.79 -7.88
N LYS A 231 3.13 20.08 -7.76
CA LYS A 231 4.51 20.58 -7.97
C LYS A 231 5.46 20.25 -6.82
N ASP A 232 4.93 20.13 -5.61
CA ASP A 232 5.66 19.76 -4.40
C ASP A 232 5.21 18.34 -3.99
N PRO A 233 5.91 17.27 -4.43
CA PRO A 233 5.46 15.91 -4.24
C PRO A 233 5.30 15.57 -2.76
N TRP A 234 4.16 14.95 -2.43
CA TRP A 234 3.82 14.61 -1.05
C TRP A 234 4.73 13.51 -0.49
N MET A 235 5.01 12.47 -1.26
CA MET A 235 5.73 11.28 -0.79
C MET A 235 7.13 11.58 -0.26
N PRO A 236 8.00 12.33 -0.98
CA PRO A 236 9.34 12.63 -0.47
C PRO A 236 9.34 13.44 0.83
N ALA A 237 8.32 14.28 1.02
CA ALA A 237 8.24 15.14 2.18
C ALA A 237 7.61 14.47 3.40
N ASN A 238 6.61 13.60 3.19
CA ASN A 238 5.68 13.22 4.25
C ASN A 238 5.62 11.74 4.55
N LEU A 239 5.94 10.82 3.63
CA LEU A 239 5.73 9.38 3.87
C LEU A 239 6.57 8.88 5.05
N GLU A 240 7.86 9.16 5.04
CA GLU A 240 8.75 8.78 6.14
C GLU A 240 8.36 9.43 7.49
N PRO A 241 8.11 10.77 7.56
CA PRO A 241 7.64 11.39 8.80
C PRO A 241 6.27 10.89 9.27
N LEU A 242 5.36 10.53 8.37
CA LEU A 242 4.06 9.95 8.73
C LEU A 242 4.25 8.58 9.40
N ILE A 243 5.01 7.70 8.77
CA ILE A 243 5.28 6.35 9.30
C ILE A 243 5.95 6.47 10.67
N ALA A 244 7.05 7.21 10.77
CA ALA A 244 7.78 7.40 12.04
C ALA A 244 6.89 8.00 13.13
N GLY A 245 6.04 8.97 12.80
CA GLY A 245 5.12 9.58 13.74
C GLY A 245 4.03 8.62 14.24
N LEU A 246 3.51 7.76 13.37
CA LEU A 246 2.55 6.73 13.74
C LEU A 246 3.20 5.61 14.58
N GLU A 247 4.41 5.16 14.22
CA GLU A 247 5.20 4.21 15.02
C GLU A 247 5.47 4.77 16.43
N HIS A 248 5.87 6.05 16.53
CA HIS A 248 6.07 6.72 17.82
C HIS A 248 4.79 6.78 18.66
N LYS A 249 3.63 6.89 18.02
CA LYS A 249 2.33 6.82 18.71
C LYS A 249 1.94 5.38 19.10
N GLY A 250 2.70 4.37 18.68
CA GLY A 250 2.50 2.96 18.98
C GLY A 250 1.57 2.25 18.00
N PHE A 251 1.34 2.80 16.80
CA PHE A 251 0.60 2.12 15.74
C PHE A 251 1.48 1.09 15.04
N CYS A 252 0.83 0.02 14.60
CA CYS A 252 1.37 -0.95 13.65
C CYS A 252 0.71 -0.79 12.29
N PHE A 253 1.26 -1.49 11.29
CA PHE A 253 0.76 -1.46 9.92
C PHE A 253 0.48 -2.88 9.44
N ALA A 254 -0.57 -3.01 8.63
CA ALA A 254 -0.95 -4.28 8.02
C ALA A 254 -1.54 -4.05 6.63
N THR A 255 -1.72 -5.12 5.87
CA THR A 255 -2.44 -5.07 4.59
C THR A 255 -3.94 -5.23 4.81
N LEU A 256 -4.75 -4.92 3.80
CA LEU A 256 -6.20 -5.15 3.87
C LEU A 256 -6.57 -6.63 4.00
N ARG A 257 -5.64 -7.58 3.79
CA ARG A 257 -5.88 -9.01 4.09
C ARG A 257 -6.13 -9.25 5.58
N GLU A 258 -5.54 -8.42 6.43
CA GLU A 258 -5.68 -8.49 7.90
C GLU A 258 -6.82 -7.61 8.43
N HIS A 259 -7.33 -6.68 7.62
CA HIS A 259 -8.42 -5.80 8.04
C HIS A 259 -9.70 -6.58 8.29
N PRO A 260 -10.44 -6.33 9.39
CA PRO A 260 -11.66 -7.08 9.75
C PRO A 260 -12.68 -7.19 8.61
N ASP A 261 -12.89 -6.12 7.84
CA ASP A 261 -13.91 -6.06 6.78
C ASP A 261 -13.46 -6.72 5.47
N TYR A 262 -12.15 -6.94 5.26
CA TYR A 262 -11.61 -7.43 3.98
C TYR A 262 -10.97 -8.80 4.06
N ARG A 263 -10.60 -9.26 5.26
CA ARG A 263 -10.04 -10.59 5.45
C ARG A 263 -11.01 -11.64 4.92
N MET A 264 -10.50 -12.54 4.11
CA MET A 264 -11.24 -13.73 3.68
C MET A 264 -11.36 -14.67 4.89
N GLY A 265 -12.56 -15.15 5.16
CA GLY A 265 -12.74 -16.22 6.15
C GLY A 265 -11.82 -17.39 5.79
N ARG A 266 -11.06 -17.87 6.78
CA ARG A 266 -10.27 -19.10 6.65
C ARG A 266 -11.21 -20.29 6.61
#